data_296e1ed4a8117284f0633ddedf5b4a30
#
_entry.id   296e1ed4a8117284f0633ddedf5b4a30
#
_cell.length_a   1.000
_cell.length_b   1.000
_cell.length_c   1.000
_cell.angle_alpha   90.00
_cell.angle_beta   90.00
_cell.angle_gamma   90.00
#
_symmetry.space_group_name_H-M   'P 1'
#
loop_
_entity.id
_entity.type
_entity.pdbx_description
1 polymer ?
#
loop_
_entity_poly.entity_id
_entity_poly.type
_entity_poly.pdbx_seq_one_letter_code
_entity_poly.pdbx_strand_id
1 'polypeptide(L)'
;MKSMRTLLFCFLSFTSICISEEIPKGAKALIDNYPQIKTYENNKIIFKDGSSLVYDDGKKKSFKELLENPDLEDQFTYAYSTDSSFKPLLKNFDPGRIRNEEFFKKIYGSSKESVKKNLKSIMWCPKIAGQTIRITNVNGIAEKVKQLSADIDKHPEFAKYIKNIGGTFNWRNIAGTKRISMHSFGMTIDINTSFSHYWQWDCDCTNEDAHVKYKNSIPLQLVQIFEKHGFIWGGKWYHYDTMHFEYRPELIFNTSK
;
A
#
# COMPACT_ATOMS: atom_id res chain seq x y z
N MET A 1 19.17 -59.16 -57.77
CA MET A 1 19.54 -58.64 -56.39
C MET A 1 19.03 -57.21 -56.21
N LYS A 2 17.93 -57.03 -55.49
CA LYS A 2 17.36 -55.70 -55.18
C LYS A 2 17.84 -55.26 -53.80
N SER A 3 18.60 -54.21 -53.74
CA SER A 3 19.08 -53.59 -52.49
C SER A 3 17.94 -52.79 -51.87
N MET A 4 17.52 -53.14 -50.66
CA MET A 4 16.53 -52.47 -49.85
C MET A 4 17.28 -51.41 -48.97
N ARG A 5 17.10 -50.13 -49.25
CA ARG A 5 17.61 -49.06 -48.43
C ARG A 5 16.64 -48.82 -47.28
N THR A 6 17.06 -49.13 -46.06
CA THR A 6 16.32 -48.82 -44.82
C THR A 6 16.54 -47.36 -44.48
N LEU A 7 15.46 -46.55 -44.51
CA LEU A 7 15.48 -45.15 -44.04
C LEU A 7 15.28 -45.17 -42.51
N LEU A 8 16.31 -44.75 -41.80
CA LEU A 8 16.26 -44.54 -40.36
C LEU A 8 15.67 -43.15 -40.05
N PHE A 9 14.43 -43.07 -39.55
CA PHE A 9 13.82 -41.86 -39.08
C PHE A 9 14.30 -41.61 -37.62
N CYS A 10 15.19 -40.62 -37.43
CA CYS A 10 15.53 -40.10 -36.12
C CYS A 10 14.40 -39.17 -35.62
N PHE A 11 13.62 -39.64 -34.65
CA PHE A 11 12.70 -38.76 -33.89
C PHE A 11 13.51 -37.92 -32.91
N LEU A 12 13.70 -36.64 -33.22
CA LEU A 12 14.17 -35.64 -32.25
C LEU A 12 12.99 -35.25 -31.34
N SER A 13 12.96 -35.82 -30.16
CA SER A 13 12.06 -35.40 -29.09
C SER A 13 12.55 -34.04 -28.52
N PHE A 14 11.87 -32.96 -28.89
CA PHE A 14 12.03 -31.66 -28.22
C PHE A 14 11.41 -31.77 -26.81
N THR A 15 12.23 -31.95 -25.80
CA THR A 15 11.83 -31.73 -24.43
C THR A 15 11.75 -30.22 -24.22
N SER A 16 10.53 -29.64 -24.19
CA SER A 16 10.28 -28.28 -23.74
C SER A 16 10.70 -28.16 -22.27
N ILE A 17 11.83 -27.54 -22.01
CA ILE A 17 12.20 -27.14 -20.65
C ILE A 17 11.23 -26.02 -20.29
N CYS A 18 10.24 -26.32 -19.47
CA CYS A 18 9.38 -25.31 -18.86
C CYS A 18 10.22 -24.58 -17.81
N ILE A 19 10.88 -23.50 -18.20
CA ILE A 19 11.52 -22.58 -17.24
C ILE A 19 10.35 -21.91 -16.53
N SER A 20 10.13 -22.22 -15.25
CA SER A 20 9.16 -21.48 -14.44
C SER A 20 9.63 -20.03 -14.36
N GLU A 21 8.79 -19.09 -14.78
CA GLU A 21 9.05 -17.66 -14.63
C GLU A 21 9.27 -17.35 -13.15
N GLU A 22 10.39 -16.70 -12.81
CA GLU A 22 10.65 -16.27 -11.44
C GLU A 22 9.67 -15.15 -11.06
N ILE A 23 8.94 -15.35 -9.98
CA ILE A 23 7.96 -14.35 -9.51
C ILE A 23 8.71 -13.16 -8.91
N PRO A 24 8.55 -11.94 -9.45
CA PRO A 24 9.16 -10.73 -8.88
C PRO A 24 8.79 -10.55 -7.41
N LYS A 25 9.71 -10.03 -6.59
CA LYS A 25 9.49 -9.84 -5.14
C LYS A 25 8.22 -9.03 -4.84
N GLY A 26 7.97 -7.94 -5.58
CA GLY A 26 6.75 -7.14 -5.43
C GLY A 26 5.48 -7.92 -5.79
N ALA A 27 5.50 -8.71 -6.88
CA ALA A 27 4.38 -9.57 -7.24
C ALA A 27 4.11 -10.62 -6.16
N LYS A 28 5.18 -11.23 -5.60
CA LYS A 28 5.05 -12.15 -4.47
C LYS A 28 4.45 -11.48 -3.24
N ALA A 29 4.90 -10.27 -2.91
CA ALA A 29 4.34 -9.51 -1.79
C ALA A 29 2.85 -9.22 -1.97
N LEU A 30 2.39 -8.92 -3.19
CA LEU A 30 0.97 -8.75 -3.51
C LEU A 30 0.20 -10.07 -3.31
N ILE A 31 0.71 -11.20 -3.82
CA ILE A 31 0.09 -12.52 -3.68
C ILE A 31 -0.06 -12.91 -2.20
N ASP A 32 0.99 -12.72 -1.42
CA ASP A 32 1.03 -13.12 -0.01
C ASP A 32 0.07 -12.30 0.87
N ASN A 33 -0.23 -11.06 0.49
CA ASN A 33 -1.00 -10.13 1.32
C ASN A 33 -2.43 -9.85 0.84
N TYR A 34 -2.79 -10.23 -0.39
CA TYR A 34 -4.11 -9.96 -0.95
C TYR A 34 -4.79 -11.26 -1.39
N PRO A 35 -5.70 -11.82 -0.57
CA PRO A 35 -6.33 -13.11 -0.82
C PRO A 35 -7.19 -13.17 -2.09
N GLN A 36 -7.48 -12.03 -2.74
CA GLN A 36 -8.16 -11.95 -4.03
C GLN A 36 -7.25 -12.35 -5.20
N ILE A 37 -5.93 -12.33 -5.01
CA ILE A 37 -4.96 -12.70 -6.04
C ILE A 37 -4.84 -14.21 -6.07
N LYS A 38 -4.77 -14.77 -7.30
CA LYS A 38 -4.55 -16.18 -7.56
C LYS A 38 -3.07 -16.47 -7.76
N THR A 39 -2.42 -15.74 -8.66
CA THR A 39 -1.03 -15.98 -9.08
C THR A 39 -0.46 -14.80 -9.86
N TYR A 40 0.81 -14.90 -10.22
CA TYR A 40 1.52 -14.09 -11.20
C TYR A 40 1.91 -14.97 -12.40
N GLU A 41 1.58 -14.58 -13.61
CA GLU A 41 1.92 -15.27 -14.85
C GLU A 41 2.04 -14.27 -16.01
N ASN A 42 3.05 -14.45 -16.86
CA ASN A 42 3.24 -13.65 -18.08
C ASN A 42 3.15 -12.14 -17.82
N ASN A 43 3.90 -11.67 -16.83
CA ASN A 43 3.93 -10.26 -16.42
C ASN A 43 2.57 -9.69 -16.00
N LYS A 44 1.69 -10.52 -15.42
CA LYS A 44 0.36 -10.12 -14.93
C LYS A 44 0.08 -10.67 -13.55
N ILE A 45 -0.57 -9.86 -12.73
CA ILE A 45 -1.26 -10.34 -11.53
C ILE A 45 -2.63 -10.87 -11.96
N ILE A 46 -2.88 -12.16 -11.71
CA ILE A 46 -4.14 -12.83 -12.01
C ILE A 46 -4.99 -12.92 -10.74
N PHE A 47 -6.22 -12.45 -10.82
CA PHE A 47 -7.17 -12.51 -9.71
C PHE A 47 -7.98 -13.80 -9.75
N LYS A 48 -8.58 -14.18 -8.60
CA LYS A 48 -9.40 -15.40 -8.46
C LYS A 48 -10.69 -15.37 -9.29
N ASP A 49 -11.16 -14.18 -9.67
CA ASP A 49 -12.31 -14.02 -10.57
C ASP A 49 -11.95 -14.09 -12.06
N GLY A 50 -10.69 -14.42 -12.39
CA GLY A 50 -10.20 -14.56 -13.76
C GLY A 50 -9.73 -13.27 -14.41
N SER A 51 -9.95 -12.11 -13.81
CA SER A 51 -9.40 -10.84 -14.32
C SER A 51 -7.90 -10.70 -14.04
N SER A 52 -7.23 -9.78 -14.73
CA SER A 52 -5.79 -9.55 -14.53
C SER A 52 -5.44 -8.08 -14.65
N LEU A 53 -4.30 -7.70 -14.05
CA LEU A 53 -3.61 -6.42 -14.23
C LEU A 53 -2.18 -6.68 -14.68
N VAL A 54 -1.67 -5.84 -15.59
CA VAL A 54 -0.26 -5.85 -15.99
C VAL A 54 0.57 -5.48 -14.76
N TYR A 55 1.67 -6.23 -14.54
CA TYR A 55 2.54 -5.99 -13.38
C TYR A 55 3.53 -4.88 -13.68
N ASP A 56 4.25 -4.94 -14.79
CA ASP A 56 5.27 -3.98 -15.21
C ASP A 56 5.03 -3.59 -16.69
N ASP A 57 4.91 -2.30 -16.99
CA ASP A 57 4.73 -1.80 -18.37
C ASP A 57 6.07 -1.56 -19.09
N GLY A 58 7.19 -1.82 -18.45
CA GLY A 58 8.55 -1.71 -18.98
C GLY A 58 9.02 -0.26 -19.20
N LYS A 59 8.30 0.75 -18.71
CA LYS A 59 8.64 2.15 -18.93
C LYS A 59 9.45 2.73 -17.79
N LYS A 60 10.46 3.53 -18.12
CA LYS A 60 11.10 4.40 -17.13
C LYS A 60 10.26 5.65 -16.95
N LYS A 61 9.83 5.90 -15.73
CA LYS A 61 8.92 7.00 -15.37
C LYS A 61 9.64 8.05 -14.53
N SER A 62 9.38 9.32 -14.79
CA SER A 62 9.72 10.41 -13.89
C SER A 62 8.90 10.32 -12.60
N PHE A 63 9.33 11.00 -11.54
CA PHE A 63 8.57 10.99 -10.27
C PHE A 63 7.11 11.41 -10.44
N LYS A 64 6.83 12.40 -11.28
CA LYS A 64 5.48 12.83 -11.61
C LYS A 64 4.67 11.72 -12.29
N GLU A 65 5.26 11.03 -13.27
CA GLU A 65 4.61 9.92 -13.96
C GLU A 65 4.36 8.73 -13.03
N LEU A 66 5.32 8.43 -12.13
CA LEU A 66 5.13 7.44 -11.06
C LEU A 66 3.92 7.75 -10.16
N LEU A 67 3.66 9.01 -9.87
CA LEU A 67 2.49 9.41 -9.09
C LEU A 67 1.18 9.35 -9.88
N GLU A 68 1.21 9.69 -11.18
CA GLU A 68 -0.01 9.85 -11.99
C GLU A 68 -0.44 8.58 -12.72
N ASN A 69 0.53 7.76 -13.19
CA ASN A 69 0.27 6.58 -14.03
C ASN A 69 1.18 5.40 -13.65
N PRO A 70 1.25 4.98 -12.39
CA PRO A 70 2.06 3.84 -12.00
C PRO A 70 1.44 2.53 -12.48
N ASP A 71 2.29 1.56 -12.87
CA ASP A 71 1.90 0.16 -12.90
C ASP A 71 2.01 -0.49 -11.51
N LEU A 72 1.93 -1.81 -11.42
CA LEU A 72 1.98 -2.49 -10.13
C LEU A 72 3.41 -2.60 -9.57
N GLU A 73 4.42 -2.73 -10.45
CA GLU A 73 5.82 -2.77 -10.07
C GLU A 73 6.28 -1.45 -9.49
N ASP A 74 5.87 -0.34 -10.09
CA ASP A 74 6.19 1.02 -9.64
C ASP A 74 5.86 1.27 -8.17
N GLN A 75 4.85 0.61 -7.60
CA GLN A 75 4.49 0.74 -6.18
C GLN A 75 5.64 0.34 -5.24
N PHE A 76 6.58 -0.46 -5.74
CA PHE A 76 7.74 -0.97 -5.00
C PHE A 76 9.04 -0.19 -5.29
N THR A 77 8.96 0.93 -6.04
CA THR A 77 10.12 1.78 -6.36
C THR A 77 10.92 2.19 -5.11
N TYR A 78 10.21 2.48 -4.01
CA TYR A 78 10.81 2.85 -2.74
C TYR A 78 10.47 1.82 -1.66
N ALA A 79 11.52 1.29 -1.01
CA ALA A 79 11.35 0.37 0.10
C ALA A 79 10.86 1.13 1.36
N TYR A 80 9.78 0.66 1.97
CA TYR A 80 9.32 1.16 3.26
C TYR A 80 10.11 0.48 4.39
N SER A 81 10.81 1.24 5.23
CA SER A 81 11.52 0.71 6.39
C SER A 81 10.69 0.80 7.65
N THR A 82 10.63 -0.28 8.42
CA THR A 82 10.06 -0.31 9.77
C THR A 82 11.09 0.03 10.86
N ASP A 83 12.32 0.37 10.46
CA ASP A 83 13.39 0.71 11.40
C ASP A 83 13.00 1.91 12.27
N SER A 84 13.30 1.80 13.58
CA SER A 84 13.12 2.85 14.57
C SER A 84 14.13 3.99 14.45
N SER A 85 15.25 3.78 13.75
CA SER A 85 16.28 4.80 13.49
C SER A 85 15.96 5.68 12.27
N PHE A 86 14.68 6.09 12.14
CA PHE A 86 14.22 6.95 11.05
C PHE A 86 15.12 8.18 10.88
N LYS A 87 15.59 8.40 9.64
CA LYS A 87 16.37 9.58 9.24
C LYS A 87 15.60 10.39 8.20
N PRO A 88 15.84 11.71 8.12
CA PRO A 88 15.29 12.54 7.06
C PRO A 88 15.56 11.95 5.67
N LEU A 89 14.58 12.02 4.81
CA LEU A 89 14.54 11.29 3.55
C LEU A 89 15.14 12.10 2.40
N LEU A 90 15.63 11.38 1.40
CA LEU A 90 16.03 11.97 0.13
C LEU A 90 14.81 12.53 -0.60
N LYS A 91 15.02 13.58 -1.40
CA LYS A 91 13.96 14.18 -2.22
C LYS A 91 13.22 13.12 -3.03
N ASN A 92 11.89 13.21 -3.03
CA ASN A 92 10.97 12.28 -3.71
C ASN A 92 10.99 10.84 -3.21
N PHE A 93 11.62 10.56 -2.07
CA PHE A 93 11.57 9.23 -1.46
C PHE A 93 10.26 9.09 -0.67
N ASP A 94 9.22 8.60 -1.32
CA ASP A 94 7.86 8.54 -0.81
C ASP A 94 7.29 7.11 -0.84
N PRO A 95 7.80 6.17 -0.02
CA PRO A 95 7.35 4.78 -0.03
C PRO A 95 5.87 4.66 0.33
N GLY A 96 5.05 4.23 -0.65
CA GLY A 96 3.60 4.12 -0.52
C GLY A 96 2.79 5.25 -1.15
N ARG A 97 3.39 6.37 -1.60
CA ARG A 97 2.66 7.40 -2.36
C ARG A 97 2.41 7.02 -3.82
N ILE A 98 3.23 6.13 -4.39
CA ILE A 98 3.02 5.56 -5.72
C ILE A 98 1.97 4.46 -5.60
N ARG A 99 0.82 4.62 -6.28
CA ARG A 99 -0.35 3.75 -6.09
C ARG A 99 -1.03 3.47 -7.42
N ASN A 100 -1.08 2.21 -7.81
CA ASN A 100 -1.89 1.80 -8.95
C ASN A 100 -3.37 1.82 -8.55
N GLU A 101 -4.10 2.80 -9.04
CA GLU A 101 -5.50 3.06 -8.65
C GLU A 101 -6.43 1.90 -9.02
N GLU A 102 -6.22 1.26 -10.18
CA GLU A 102 -7.04 0.14 -10.63
C GLU A 102 -6.89 -1.08 -9.71
N PHE A 103 -5.69 -1.30 -9.17
CA PHE A 103 -5.46 -2.34 -8.17
C PHE A 103 -6.31 -2.09 -6.91
N PHE A 104 -6.27 -0.88 -6.35
CA PHE A 104 -7.04 -0.58 -5.13
C PHE A 104 -8.54 -0.60 -5.39
N LYS A 105 -9.01 -0.12 -6.55
CA LYS A 105 -10.41 -0.26 -6.96
C LYS A 105 -10.82 -1.73 -7.05
N LYS A 106 -9.97 -2.57 -7.61
CA LYS A 106 -10.22 -4.02 -7.74
C LYS A 106 -10.34 -4.71 -6.38
N ILE A 107 -9.47 -4.35 -5.42
CA ILE A 107 -9.46 -4.95 -4.08
C ILE A 107 -10.61 -4.43 -3.21
N TYR A 108 -10.82 -3.12 -3.16
CA TYR A 108 -11.66 -2.47 -2.15
C TYR A 108 -13.02 -1.99 -2.67
N GLY A 109 -13.15 -1.81 -3.98
CA GLY A 109 -14.35 -1.33 -4.66
C GLY A 109 -14.10 -0.10 -5.51
N SER A 110 -14.76 -0.05 -6.67
CA SER A 110 -14.56 0.96 -7.72
C SER A 110 -15.46 2.19 -7.59
N SER A 111 -16.34 2.23 -6.59
CA SER A 111 -17.24 3.36 -6.32
C SER A 111 -17.46 3.57 -4.83
N LYS A 112 -17.91 4.78 -4.47
CA LYS A 112 -18.26 5.13 -3.10
C LYS A 112 -19.27 4.14 -2.49
N GLU A 113 -20.24 3.73 -3.27
CA GLU A 113 -21.31 2.81 -2.88
C GLU A 113 -20.77 1.39 -2.65
N SER A 114 -19.90 0.91 -3.54
CA SER A 114 -19.28 -0.43 -3.39
C SER A 114 -18.37 -0.50 -2.16
N VAL A 115 -17.58 0.54 -1.88
CA VAL A 115 -16.74 0.60 -0.68
C VAL A 115 -17.59 0.71 0.58
N LYS A 116 -18.64 1.55 0.59
CA LYS A 116 -19.52 1.72 1.75
C LYS A 116 -20.16 0.42 2.24
N LYS A 117 -20.48 -0.52 1.33
CA LYS A 117 -21.03 -1.84 1.68
C LYS A 117 -20.10 -2.66 2.55
N ASN A 118 -18.80 -2.43 2.43
CA ASN A 118 -17.76 -3.16 3.15
C ASN A 118 -17.28 -2.45 4.42
N LEU A 119 -17.78 -1.24 4.72
CA LEU A 119 -17.38 -0.53 5.94
C LEU A 119 -18.04 -1.12 7.17
N LYS A 120 -17.25 -1.26 8.24
CA LYS A 120 -17.68 -1.62 9.58
C LYS A 120 -17.46 -0.45 10.53
N SER A 121 -18.43 -0.22 11.43
CA SER A 121 -18.24 0.68 12.56
C SER A 121 -17.53 -0.07 13.67
N ILE A 122 -16.44 0.49 14.17
CA ILE A 122 -15.68 -0.06 15.29
C ILE A 122 -15.42 1.03 16.33
N MET A 123 -15.28 0.63 17.59
CA MET A 123 -14.87 1.53 18.66
C MET A 123 -13.34 1.68 18.61
N TRP A 124 -12.87 2.88 18.36
CA TRP A 124 -11.45 3.24 18.32
C TRP A 124 -10.95 3.55 19.72
N CYS A 125 -9.93 2.84 20.17
CA CYS A 125 -9.28 2.99 21.46
C CYS A 125 -10.31 3.23 22.60
N PRO A 126 -11.14 2.23 22.94
CA PRO A 126 -12.28 2.41 23.85
C PRO A 126 -11.90 2.93 25.23
N LYS A 127 -10.68 2.69 25.71
CA LYS A 127 -10.21 3.13 27.02
C LYS A 127 -9.72 4.58 27.03
N ILE A 128 -9.06 5.02 25.93
CA ILE A 128 -8.37 6.32 25.92
C ILE A 128 -8.92 7.32 24.91
N ALA A 129 -9.66 6.87 23.88
CA ALA A 129 -10.31 7.76 22.90
C ALA A 129 -11.82 7.61 22.85
N GLY A 130 -12.35 6.38 22.79
CA GLY A 130 -13.77 6.10 22.82
C GLY A 130 -14.55 6.63 21.59
N GLN A 131 -13.93 6.71 20.41
CA GLN A 131 -14.55 7.19 19.18
C GLN A 131 -15.06 6.04 18.31
N THR A 132 -16.23 6.21 17.70
CA THR A 132 -16.67 5.30 16.62
C THR A 132 -16.07 5.73 15.30
N ILE A 133 -15.38 4.80 14.62
CA ILE A 133 -14.81 5.01 13.29
C ILE A 133 -15.38 4.01 12.29
N ARG A 134 -15.32 4.34 11.00
CA ARG A 134 -15.75 3.46 9.92
C ARG A 134 -14.54 3.03 9.10
N ILE A 135 -14.27 1.73 9.07
CA ILE A 135 -13.11 1.13 8.37
C ILE A 135 -13.56 -0.02 7.49
N THR A 136 -12.87 -0.29 6.39
CA THR A 136 -13.22 -1.42 5.53
C THR A 136 -13.00 -2.77 6.21
N ASN A 137 -13.88 -3.72 5.93
CA ASN A 137 -13.70 -5.12 6.36
C ASN A 137 -13.00 -5.99 5.31
N VAL A 138 -12.72 -5.44 4.13
CA VAL A 138 -11.94 -6.15 3.11
C VAL A 138 -10.59 -6.55 3.70
N ASN A 139 -10.13 -7.75 3.42
CA ASN A 139 -8.88 -8.34 3.93
C ASN A 139 -8.77 -8.36 5.47
N GLY A 140 -9.91 -8.31 6.18
CA GLY A 140 -9.95 -8.35 7.64
C GLY A 140 -9.42 -7.08 8.32
N ILE A 141 -9.34 -5.94 7.60
CA ILE A 141 -8.76 -4.70 8.13
C ILE A 141 -9.51 -4.21 9.37
N ALA A 142 -10.85 -4.30 9.40
CA ALA A 142 -11.62 -3.89 10.57
C ALA A 142 -11.19 -4.66 11.84
N GLU A 143 -10.89 -5.96 11.74
CA GLU A 143 -10.42 -6.76 12.86
C GLU A 143 -8.98 -6.39 13.25
N LYS A 144 -8.10 -6.16 12.26
CA LYS A 144 -6.74 -5.66 12.51
C LYS A 144 -6.75 -4.31 13.23
N VAL A 145 -7.68 -3.40 12.86
CA VAL A 145 -7.81 -2.11 13.53
C VAL A 145 -8.35 -2.24 14.95
N LYS A 146 -9.20 -3.23 15.26
CA LYS A 146 -9.57 -3.53 16.65
C LYS A 146 -8.37 -4.00 17.48
N GLN A 147 -7.52 -4.86 16.91
CA GLN A 147 -6.30 -5.33 17.58
C GLN A 147 -5.31 -4.18 17.80
N LEU A 148 -5.08 -3.36 16.75
CA LEU A 148 -4.31 -2.13 16.82
C LEU A 148 -4.83 -1.20 17.94
N SER A 149 -6.14 -0.98 17.97
CA SER A 149 -6.82 -0.16 18.97
C SER A 149 -6.59 -0.69 20.39
N ALA A 150 -6.67 -2.02 20.57
CA ALA A 150 -6.42 -2.66 21.86
C ALA A 150 -4.94 -2.57 22.29
N ASP A 151 -4.01 -2.58 21.35
CA ASP A 151 -2.59 -2.39 21.64
C ASP A 151 -2.30 -0.92 22.02
N ILE A 152 -2.87 0.05 21.31
CA ILE A 152 -2.75 1.48 21.66
C ILE A 152 -3.36 1.79 23.02
N ASP A 153 -4.48 1.16 23.40
CA ASP A 153 -5.15 1.33 24.70
C ASP A 153 -4.31 0.91 25.91
N LYS A 154 -3.19 0.25 25.71
CA LYS A 154 -2.19 -0.06 26.75
C LYS A 154 -1.25 1.13 27.03
N HIS A 155 -1.33 2.19 26.22
CA HIS A 155 -0.42 3.33 26.18
C HIS A 155 -1.17 4.66 26.35
N PRO A 156 -1.64 5.00 27.56
CA PRO A 156 -2.42 6.22 27.82
C PRO A 156 -1.65 7.50 27.49
N GLU A 157 -0.32 7.46 27.43
CA GLU A 157 0.55 8.57 27.01
C GLU A 157 0.31 9.01 25.55
N PHE A 158 -0.26 8.15 24.71
CA PHE A 158 -0.59 8.48 23.33
C PHE A 158 -1.95 9.15 23.15
N ALA A 159 -2.73 9.32 24.23
CA ALA A 159 -4.10 9.83 24.17
C ALA A 159 -4.27 11.12 23.33
N LYS A 160 -3.35 12.09 23.47
CA LYS A 160 -3.42 13.35 22.72
C LYS A 160 -3.30 13.18 21.21
N TYR A 161 -2.58 12.15 20.76
CA TYR A 161 -2.36 11.90 19.32
C TYR A 161 -3.49 11.14 18.66
N ILE A 162 -4.24 10.31 19.44
CA ILE A 162 -5.23 9.38 18.90
C ILE A 162 -6.68 9.75 19.23
N LYS A 163 -6.91 10.76 20.07
CA LYS A 163 -8.23 11.38 20.25
C LYS A 163 -8.51 12.36 19.11
N ASN A 164 -9.80 12.56 18.78
CA ASN A 164 -10.23 13.50 17.75
C ASN A 164 -9.50 13.23 16.40
N ILE A 165 -9.55 11.97 15.96
CA ILE A 165 -8.90 11.59 14.69
C ILE A 165 -9.44 12.42 13.53
N GLY A 166 -8.57 12.72 12.55
CA GLY A 166 -8.89 13.49 11.34
C GLY A 166 -9.85 12.78 10.39
N GLY A 167 -9.85 11.46 10.40
CA GLY A 167 -10.80 10.68 9.63
C GLY A 167 -10.32 9.31 9.18
N THR A 168 -11.25 8.53 8.59
CA THR A 168 -10.95 7.21 8.01
C THR A 168 -11.47 7.08 6.60
N PHE A 169 -12.77 7.11 6.38
CA PHE A 169 -13.39 6.99 5.07
C PHE A 169 -13.89 8.33 4.53
N ASN A 170 -13.38 8.71 3.36
CA ASN A 170 -13.86 9.87 2.61
C ASN A 170 -13.59 9.67 1.11
N TRP A 171 -14.66 9.44 0.33
CA TRP A 171 -14.55 9.25 -1.12
C TRP A 171 -14.28 10.59 -1.81
N ARG A 172 -13.05 10.82 -2.21
CA ARG A 172 -12.59 12.04 -2.87
C ARG A 172 -11.28 11.83 -3.63
N ASN A 173 -10.94 12.76 -4.50
CA ASN A 173 -9.58 12.87 -5.00
C ASN A 173 -8.68 13.60 -3.98
N ILE A 174 -7.38 13.41 -4.13
CA ILE A 174 -6.37 14.21 -3.44
C ILE A 174 -6.49 15.65 -3.95
N ALA A 175 -6.50 16.62 -3.03
CA ALA A 175 -6.65 18.04 -3.39
C ALA A 175 -5.65 18.48 -4.47
N GLY A 176 -6.12 19.18 -5.49
CA GLY A 176 -5.31 19.65 -6.61
C GLY A 176 -4.90 18.59 -7.63
N THR A 177 -5.37 17.32 -7.51
CA THR A 177 -5.02 16.22 -8.41
C THR A 177 -6.25 15.46 -8.93
N LYS A 178 -6.03 14.60 -9.93
CA LYS A 178 -7.05 13.63 -10.39
C LYS A 178 -6.93 12.27 -9.69
N ARG A 179 -5.91 12.08 -8.86
CA ARG A 179 -5.63 10.82 -8.14
C ARG A 179 -6.63 10.62 -7.02
N ILE A 180 -7.16 9.40 -6.90
CA ILE A 180 -8.06 9.06 -5.79
C ILE A 180 -7.29 9.01 -4.47
N SER A 181 -7.89 9.56 -3.40
CA SER A 181 -7.35 9.46 -2.05
C SER A 181 -7.52 8.05 -1.50
N MET A 182 -6.55 7.53 -0.77
CA MET A 182 -6.65 6.20 -0.12
C MET A 182 -7.75 6.16 0.96
N HIS A 183 -8.16 7.31 1.50
CA HIS A 183 -9.36 7.41 2.33
C HIS A 183 -10.63 6.93 1.62
N SER A 184 -10.68 7.03 0.27
CA SER A 184 -11.80 6.53 -0.52
C SER A 184 -12.03 5.03 -0.36
N PHE A 185 -11.02 4.27 -0.01
CA PHE A 185 -11.11 2.82 0.17
C PHE A 185 -11.40 2.40 1.63
N GLY A 186 -11.42 3.36 2.57
CA GLY A 186 -11.69 3.09 3.99
C GLY A 186 -10.61 2.24 4.67
N MET A 187 -9.38 2.28 4.17
CA MET A 187 -8.23 1.53 4.67
C MET A 187 -7.18 2.41 5.37
N THR A 188 -7.52 3.66 5.65
CA THR A 188 -6.64 4.66 6.22
C THR A 188 -7.18 5.21 7.53
N ILE A 189 -6.29 5.72 8.37
CA ILE A 189 -6.59 6.43 9.60
C ILE A 189 -5.72 7.68 9.64
N ASP A 190 -6.34 8.86 9.66
CA ASP A 190 -5.66 10.09 10.03
C ASP A 190 -5.87 10.31 11.53
N ILE A 191 -4.78 10.29 12.29
CA ILE A 191 -4.81 10.56 13.72
C ILE A 191 -5.02 12.06 13.99
N ASN A 192 -4.93 12.52 15.25
CA ASN A 192 -5.22 13.89 15.62
C ASN A 192 -4.36 14.91 14.86
N THR A 193 -4.98 15.68 13.98
CA THR A 193 -4.32 16.68 13.13
C THR A 193 -3.67 17.82 13.92
N SER A 194 -4.16 18.13 15.14
CA SER A 194 -3.60 19.18 15.99
C SER A 194 -2.18 18.90 16.48
N PHE A 195 -1.72 17.64 16.40
CA PHE A 195 -0.37 17.21 16.78
C PHE A 195 0.43 16.68 15.59
N SER A 196 -0.06 16.93 14.38
CA SER A 196 0.51 16.38 13.15
C SER A 196 1.07 17.48 12.26
N HIS A 197 1.90 17.09 11.31
CA HIS A 197 2.49 17.94 10.30
C HIS A 197 2.17 17.38 8.92
N TYR A 198 1.91 18.28 7.99
CA TYR A 198 1.72 17.95 6.58
C TYR A 198 2.57 18.87 5.73
N TRP A 199 3.33 18.32 4.82
CA TRP A 199 4.33 19.05 4.06
C TRP A 199 3.79 20.32 3.37
N GLN A 200 2.59 20.25 2.78
CA GLN A 200 1.99 21.41 2.10
C GLN A 200 1.60 22.52 3.07
N TRP A 201 1.15 22.18 4.28
CA TRP A 201 0.84 23.18 5.30
C TRP A 201 2.11 23.83 5.83
N ASP A 202 3.17 23.04 6.01
CA ASP A 202 4.40 23.52 6.62
C ASP A 202 5.28 24.36 5.68
N CYS A 203 5.18 24.14 4.36
CA CYS A 203 5.89 24.94 3.35
C CYS A 203 5.02 26.02 2.70
N ASP A 204 3.70 26.04 2.97
CA ASP A 204 2.73 26.89 2.27
C ASP A 204 2.86 26.74 0.73
N CYS A 205 2.96 25.52 0.27
CA CYS A 205 3.22 25.19 -1.12
C CYS A 205 2.47 23.93 -1.58
N THR A 206 2.26 23.80 -2.90
CA THR A 206 1.60 22.62 -3.51
C THR A 206 2.47 21.96 -4.58
N ASN A 207 3.65 22.52 -4.87
CA ASN A 207 4.55 22.00 -5.89
C ASN A 207 5.33 20.81 -5.35
N GLU A 208 5.18 19.64 -5.97
CA GLU A 208 5.91 18.39 -5.62
C GLU A 208 7.44 18.54 -5.77
N ASP A 209 7.93 19.55 -6.50
CA ASP A 209 9.37 19.85 -6.59
C ASP A 209 9.90 20.74 -5.47
N ALA A 210 9.04 21.23 -4.58
CA ALA A 210 9.43 22.10 -3.48
C ALA A 210 10.47 21.42 -2.57
N HIS A 211 11.35 22.25 -1.99
CA HIS A 211 12.22 21.78 -0.92
C HIS A 211 11.44 21.72 0.39
N VAL A 212 11.26 20.50 0.90
CA VAL A 212 10.48 20.25 2.13
C VAL A 212 11.42 20.06 3.31
N LYS A 213 11.25 20.87 4.34
CA LYS A 213 11.95 20.70 5.62
C LYS A 213 11.10 19.78 6.51
N TYR A 214 11.60 18.60 6.81
CA TYR A 214 10.89 17.61 7.61
C TYR A 214 10.51 18.11 9.00
N LYS A 215 9.27 17.85 9.39
CA LYS A 215 8.74 18.07 10.74
C LYS A 215 7.93 16.85 11.20
N ASN A 216 8.04 16.54 12.48
CA ASN A 216 7.27 15.47 13.11
C ASN A 216 7.09 15.74 14.60
N SER A 217 5.91 15.45 15.12
CA SER A 217 5.60 15.44 16.56
C SER A 217 5.04 14.10 17.03
N ILE A 218 4.89 13.12 16.11
CA ILE A 218 4.31 11.82 16.44
C ILE A 218 5.42 10.90 17.00
N PRO A 219 5.21 10.27 18.18
CA PRO A 219 6.16 9.33 18.75
C PRO A 219 6.37 8.10 17.87
N LEU A 220 7.62 7.72 17.61
CA LEU A 220 7.93 6.54 16.78
C LEU A 220 7.40 5.24 17.40
N GLN A 221 7.28 5.16 18.74
CA GLN A 221 6.67 4.02 19.41
C GLN A 221 5.19 3.84 19.00
N LEU A 222 4.44 4.94 18.83
CA LEU A 222 3.07 4.87 18.30
C LEU A 222 3.07 4.38 16.84
N VAL A 223 4.00 4.88 16.01
CA VAL A 223 4.17 4.45 14.62
C VAL A 223 4.44 2.95 14.55
N GLN A 224 5.34 2.42 15.38
CA GLN A 224 5.68 1.00 15.42
C GLN A 224 4.48 0.10 15.76
N ILE A 225 3.56 0.57 16.61
CA ILE A 225 2.32 -0.16 16.89
C ILE A 225 1.47 -0.28 15.63
N PHE A 226 1.31 0.78 14.84
CA PHE A 226 0.60 0.73 13.56
C PHE A 226 1.30 -0.20 12.55
N GLU A 227 2.61 -0.10 12.42
CA GLU A 227 3.42 -0.92 11.48
C GLU A 227 3.30 -2.41 11.78
N LYS A 228 3.29 -2.80 13.06
CA LYS A 228 3.08 -4.19 13.50
C LYS A 228 1.73 -4.76 12.98
N HIS A 229 0.74 -3.90 12.78
CA HIS A 229 -0.57 -4.29 12.26
C HIS A 229 -0.72 -4.09 10.74
N GLY A 230 0.38 -3.83 10.02
CA GLY A 230 0.38 -3.74 8.56
C GLY A 230 0.09 -2.35 7.99
N PHE A 231 0.12 -1.31 8.81
CA PHE A 231 -0.05 0.08 8.37
C PHE A 231 1.28 0.77 8.13
N ILE A 232 1.49 1.36 6.97
CA ILE A 232 2.59 2.29 6.73
C ILE A 232 2.21 3.68 7.25
N TRP A 233 3.22 4.51 7.52
CA TRP A 233 3.06 5.86 8.03
C TRP A 233 3.56 6.91 7.05
N GLY A 234 2.73 7.89 6.73
CA GLY A 234 3.08 8.99 5.84
C GLY A 234 4.16 9.94 6.37
N GLY A 235 4.48 9.86 7.66
CA GLY A 235 5.63 10.58 8.22
C GLY A 235 6.99 10.04 7.77
N LYS A 236 7.06 8.89 7.09
CA LYS A 236 8.27 8.35 6.47
C LYS A 236 8.44 8.76 4.99
N TRP A 237 7.60 9.66 4.49
CA TRP A 237 7.72 10.22 3.15
C TRP A 237 8.54 11.51 3.16
N TYR A 238 9.22 11.80 2.04
CA TYR A 238 9.81 13.14 1.84
C TYR A 238 8.72 14.22 1.86
N HIS A 239 7.60 13.96 1.16
CA HIS A 239 6.38 14.75 1.23
C HIS A 239 5.52 14.25 2.39
N TYR A 240 6.01 14.46 3.61
CA TYR A 240 5.45 13.87 4.81
C TYR A 240 4.01 14.27 5.10
N ASP A 241 3.27 13.29 5.63
CA ASP A 241 1.93 13.44 6.18
C ASP A 241 1.87 12.66 7.50
N THR A 242 2.18 13.33 8.60
CA THR A 242 2.41 12.63 9.87
C THR A 242 1.13 12.19 10.58
N MET A 243 -0.06 12.65 10.13
CA MET A 243 -1.32 12.10 10.62
C MET A 243 -1.71 10.80 9.93
N HIS A 244 -1.23 10.57 8.71
CA HIS A 244 -1.72 9.57 7.79
C HIS A 244 -1.10 8.19 8.01
N PHE A 245 -1.95 7.20 8.27
CA PHE A 245 -1.61 5.77 8.29
C PHE A 245 -2.48 5.06 7.27
N GLU A 246 -1.89 4.20 6.42
CA GLU A 246 -2.64 3.40 5.44
C GLU A 246 -2.22 1.92 5.48
N TYR A 247 -3.18 1.02 5.36
CA TYR A 247 -2.93 -0.41 5.39
C TYR A 247 -2.27 -0.87 4.08
N ARG A 248 -0.97 -1.17 4.15
CA ARG A 248 -0.12 -1.57 3.02
C ARG A 248 0.85 -2.68 3.44
N PRO A 249 0.32 -3.86 3.80
CA PRO A 249 1.15 -4.94 4.31
C PRO A 249 2.21 -5.42 3.31
N GLU A 250 1.93 -5.33 2.01
CA GLU A 250 2.85 -5.70 0.94
C GLU A 250 4.13 -4.85 0.91
N LEU A 251 4.10 -3.63 1.46
CA LEU A 251 5.28 -2.77 1.54
C LEU A 251 6.12 -3.05 2.80
N ILE A 252 5.50 -3.54 3.87
CA ILE A 252 6.16 -3.81 5.16
C ILE A 252 6.92 -5.13 5.12
N PHE A 253 6.30 -6.20 4.63
CA PHE A 253 6.87 -7.55 4.68
C PHE A 253 7.94 -7.82 3.62
N ASN A 254 8.18 -6.87 2.71
CA ASN A 254 9.25 -6.97 1.71
C ASN A 254 10.63 -6.56 2.24
N THR A 255 10.73 -6.04 3.48
CA THR A 255 11.97 -5.51 4.07
C THR A 255 12.66 -6.47 5.03
N SER A 256 12.05 -7.64 5.30
CA SER A 256 12.65 -8.64 6.19
C SER A 256 13.55 -9.57 5.39
N LYS A 257 14.76 -9.09 5.04
CA LYS A 257 15.99 -9.91 4.92
C LYS A 257 17.21 -9.03 4.80
#